data_7ae54658f585ecf6e9f19c86c64079fc
#
_entry.id   7ae54658f585ecf6e9f19c86c64079fc
#
_cell.length_a   1.000
_cell.length_b   1.000
_cell.length_c   1.000
_cell.angle_alpha   90.00
_cell.angle_beta   90.00
_cell.angle_gamma   90.00
#
_symmetry.space_group_name_H-M   'P 1'
#
loop_
_entity.id
_entity.type
_entity.pdbx_description
1 polymer ?
#
loop_
_entity_poly.entity_id
_entity_poly.type
_entity_poly.pdbx_seq_one_letter_code
_entity_poly.pdbx_strand_id
1 'polypeptide(L)'
;MFFRLIFFIFIFIGLSSSTLFSQSAFYETDAIREIQIDFYDENWDHLLDSLYVEGENGRILANVSIDGSTYYSVGVRYKGYSSVSVNNIKNPFNIKLDHVIEDQNHEGIDKLKLSNVIHDPSFLREVLSYEVCRKYMPASNANYANLYINGVLWGLYTNVEAVNKEFLIENFGSKYSPFFKCNPEDLNIQIGGLNSDLSNSHGSDSAGYVPYYDIESDYGWSHLYHLIDTLNTVPEEIEKVLNVDRTLWMHALNYSMINFDSYIGYGQNYYLYLDQASQFNPIIWDLNMSFGSFRLTDASQLFYGSFDISQAQNMDPLVHHNFIS
;
A
#
# COMPACT_ATOMS: atom_id res chain seq x y z
N MET A 1 40.18 58.32 31.77
CA MET A 1 39.23 57.42 32.33
C MET A 1 38.48 56.77 31.16
N PHE A 2 38.98 55.60 30.68
CA PHE A 2 38.45 54.89 29.49
C PHE A 2 37.52 53.77 29.94
N PHE A 3 36.25 53.89 29.60
CA PHE A 3 35.29 52.79 29.76
C PHE A 3 35.42 51.82 28.61
N ARG A 4 35.86 50.58 28.87
CA ARG A 4 35.81 49.47 27.90
C ARG A 4 34.43 48.84 27.99
N LEU A 5 33.65 48.97 26.92
CA LEU A 5 32.38 48.27 26.71
C LEU A 5 32.70 46.88 26.16
N ILE A 6 32.44 45.83 26.96
CA ILE A 6 32.55 44.43 26.58
C ILE A 6 31.22 44.02 25.98
N PHE A 7 31.18 43.78 24.66
CA PHE A 7 30.03 43.22 23.95
C PHE A 7 30.05 41.70 24.08
N PHE A 8 29.11 41.09 24.82
CA PHE A 8 28.89 39.67 24.82
C PHE A 8 27.99 39.31 23.63
N ILE A 9 28.56 38.66 22.63
CA ILE A 9 27.83 38.05 21.51
C ILE A 9 27.37 36.67 22.01
N PHE A 10 26.09 36.53 22.32
CA PHE A 10 25.46 35.24 22.51
C PHE A 10 25.21 34.59 21.13
N ILE A 11 26.06 33.64 20.76
CA ILE A 11 25.80 32.76 19.61
C ILE A 11 24.74 31.75 20.07
N PHE A 12 23.50 31.98 19.66
CA PHE A 12 22.44 30.99 19.76
C PHE A 12 22.71 29.92 18.66
N ILE A 13 23.38 28.83 19.03
CA ILE A 13 23.45 27.64 18.19
C ILE A 13 22.09 26.97 18.35
N GLY A 14 21.17 27.26 17.44
CA GLY A 14 19.95 26.50 17.27
C GLY A 14 20.31 25.07 16.86
N LEU A 15 20.30 24.15 17.82
CA LEU A 15 20.26 22.73 17.54
C LEU A 15 18.92 22.45 16.84
N SER A 16 18.92 22.51 15.51
CA SER A 16 17.88 21.87 14.73
C SER A 16 18.00 20.38 15.02
N SER A 17 17.18 19.88 15.92
CA SER A 17 16.92 18.44 16.04
C SER A 17 16.25 18.06 14.71
N SER A 18 17.05 17.65 13.71
CA SER A 18 16.53 16.81 12.66
C SER A 18 16.06 15.53 13.36
N THR A 19 14.77 15.41 13.58
CA THR A 19 14.16 14.10 13.82
C THR A 19 14.44 13.29 12.57
N LEU A 20 15.52 12.53 12.61
CA LEU A 20 15.68 11.38 11.72
C LEU A 20 14.47 10.52 12.04
N PHE A 21 13.48 10.48 11.16
CA PHE A 21 12.48 9.44 11.16
C PHE A 21 13.23 8.13 10.92
N SER A 22 13.57 7.44 12.00
CA SER A 22 14.04 6.07 11.92
C SER A 22 12.88 5.25 11.39
N GLN A 23 13.13 4.39 10.40
CA GLN A 23 12.21 3.31 10.08
C GLN A 23 11.80 2.69 11.42
N SER A 24 10.51 2.60 11.66
CA SER A 24 10.02 2.07 12.94
C SER A 24 10.68 0.72 13.19
N ALA A 25 11.34 0.57 14.32
CA ALA A 25 11.97 -0.70 14.74
C ALA A 25 10.98 -1.87 14.71
N PHE A 26 9.69 -1.54 14.73
CA PHE A 26 8.60 -2.51 14.59
C PHE A 26 8.64 -3.31 13.28
N TYR A 27 9.10 -2.73 12.16
CA TYR A 27 9.16 -3.41 10.87
C TYR A 27 10.52 -4.05 10.55
N GLU A 28 11.44 -4.16 11.49
CA GLU A 28 12.68 -4.89 11.29
C GLU A 28 12.42 -6.36 10.95
N THR A 29 13.17 -6.89 9.97
CA THR A 29 12.94 -8.24 9.41
C THR A 29 13.70 -9.35 10.17
N ASP A 30 14.55 -8.99 11.12
CA ASP A 30 15.34 -9.93 11.95
C ASP A 30 14.55 -10.47 13.16
N ALA A 31 13.36 -9.93 13.41
CA ALA A 31 12.46 -10.35 14.49
C ALA A 31 11.06 -10.69 13.96
N ILE A 32 10.47 -11.76 14.47
CA ILE A 32 9.05 -12.09 14.26
C ILE A 32 8.27 -11.45 15.39
N ARG A 33 7.31 -10.57 15.06
CA ARG A 33 6.46 -9.90 16.03
C ARG A 33 5.43 -10.84 16.63
N GLU A 34 5.06 -10.59 17.88
CA GLU A 34 3.97 -11.32 18.57
C GLU A 34 2.73 -10.42 18.59
N ILE A 35 1.69 -10.80 17.87
CA ILE A 35 0.41 -10.08 17.83
C ILE A 35 -0.68 -10.99 18.35
N GLN A 36 -1.40 -10.55 19.38
CA GLN A 36 -2.52 -11.28 19.95
C GLN A 36 -3.79 -10.46 19.81
N ILE A 37 -4.86 -11.07 19.31
CA ILE A 37 -6.20 -10.52 19.21
C ILE A 37 -7.11 -11.28 20.20
N ASP A 38 -7.66 -10.58 21.18
CA ASP A 38 -8.63 -11.12 22.11
C ASP A 38 -10.01 -10.49 21.80
N PHE A 39 -10.81 -11.17 21.02
CA PHE A 39 -12.14 -10.70 20.62
C PHE A 39 -13.10 -10.67 21.82
N TYR A 40 -13.95 -9.65 21.85
CA TYR A 40 -15.00 -9.53 22.88
C TYR A 40 -16.14 -10.52 22.65
N ASP A 41 -16.37 -10.92 21.42
CA ASP A 41 -17.42 -11.88 21.04
C ASP A 41 -16.82 -13.25 20.76
N GLU A 42 -17.38 -14.29 21.34
CA GLU A 42 -16.96 -15.68 21.12
C GLU A 42 -17.23 -16.13 19.67
N ASN A 43 -18.23 -15.53 19.02
CA ASN A 43 -18.63 -15.80 17.63
C ASN A 43 -17.89 -14.93 16.59
N TRP A 44 -16.74 -14.37 16.94
CA TRP A 44 -15.99 -13.42 16.16
C TRP A 44 -15.78 -13.81 14.69
N ASP A 45 -15.50 -15.08 14.42
CA ASP A 45 -15.22 -15.59 13.07
C ASP A 45 -16.47 -15.49 12.18
N HIS A 46 -17.60 -15.97 12.68
CA HIS A 46 -18.89 -15.85 11.98
C HIS A 46 -19.32 -14.39 11.77
N LEU A 47 -19.06 -13.51 12.74
CA LEU A 47 -19.37 -12.09 12.60
C LEU A 47 -18.51 -11.43 11.50
N LEU A 48 -17.21 -11.75 11.45
CA LEU A 48 -16.33 -11.26 10.39
C LEU A 48 -16.69 -11.82 9.02
N ASP A 49 -17.06 -13.10 8.93
CA ASP A 49 -17.56 -13.73 7.72
C ASP A 49 -18.84 -13.03 7.22
N SER A 50 -19.79 -12.76 8.11
CA SER A 50 -21.04 -12.07 7.76
C SER A 50 -20.79 -10.67 7.22
N LEU A 51 -19.97 -9.86 7.92
CA LEU A 51 -19.59 -8.52 7.46
C LEU A 51 -18.89 -8.55 6.11
N TYR A 52 -18.06 -9.55 5.87
CA TYR A 52 -17.37 -9.69 4.59
C TYR A 52 -18.32 -10.02 3.44
N VAL A 53 -19.24 -10.99 3.65
CA VAL A 53 -20.24 -11.42 2.65
C VAL A 53 -21.21 -10.29 2.32
N GLU A 54 -21.60 -9.49 3.30
CA GLU A 54 -22.48 -8.34 3.12
C GLU A 54 -21.79 -7.15 2.41
N GLY A 55 -20.49 -7.26 2.14
CA GLY A 55 -19.68 -6.19 1.50
C GLY A 55 -19.44 -5.00 2.43
N GLU A 56 -19.70 -5.16 3.72
CA GLU A 56 -19.55 -4.10 4.68
C GLU A 56 -18.09 -3.97 5.16
N ASN A 57 -17.60 -2.73 5.24
CA ASN A 57 -16.32 -2.41 5.85
C ASN A 57 -16.39 -2.35 7.39
N GLY A 58 -17.40 -3.00 7.98
CA GLY A 58 -17.63 -3.06 9.41
C GLY A 58 -16.46 -3.71 10.16
N ARG A 59 -16.32 -3.34 11.44
CA ARG A 59 -15.29 -3.87 12.34
C ARG A 59 -15.94 -4.41 13.59
N ILE A 60 -15.41 -5.51 14.13
CA ILE A 60 -15.75 -5.99 15.46
C ILE A 60 -14.66 -5.58 16.44
N LEU A 61 -15.02 -5.48 17.71
CA LEU A 61 -14.12 -5.02 18.76
C LEU A 61 -13.31 -6.15 19.37
N ALA A 62 -12.05 -5.84 19.66
CA ALA A 62 -11.13 -6.72 20.35
C ALA A 62 -10.15 -5.90 21.22
N ASN A 63 -9.45 -6.56 22.14
CA ASN A 63 -8.18 -6.07 22.63
C ASN A 63 -7.06 -6.66 21.76
N VAL A 64 -6.00 -5.87 21.55
CA VAL A 64 -4.85 -6.33 20.76
C VAL A 64 -3.59 -6.10 21.57
N SER A 65 -2.78 -7.13 21.73
CA SER A 65 -1.43 -7.00 22.29
C SER A 65 -0.39 -7.13 21.18
N ILE A 66 0.58 -6.24 21.18
CA ILE A 66 1.71 -6.20 20.23
C ILE A 66 2.99 -6.22 21.06
N ASP A 67 3.79 -7.28 20.94
CA ASP A 67 5.05 -7.45 21.69
C ASP A 67 4.89 -7.16 23.21
N GLY A 68 3.74 -7.56 23.78
CA GLY A 68 3.41 -7.38 25.18
C GLY A 68 2.74 -6.04 25.56
N SER A 69 2.62 -5.09 24.63
CA SER A 69 1.88 -3.84 24.82
C SER A 69 0.42 -4.02 24.42
N THR A 70 -0.54 -3.73 25.30
CA THR A 70 -1.97 -3.98 25.05
C THR A 70 -2.73 -2.71 24.69
N TYR A 71 -3.57 -2.82 23.65
CA TYR A 71 -4.46 -1.79 23.12
C TYR A 71 -5.91 -2.25 23.25
N TYR A 72 -6.79 -1.37 23.72
CA TYR A 72 -8.16 -1.71 24.06
C TYR A 72 -9.15 -1.17 23.05
N SER A 73 -10.27 -1.88 22.87
CA SER A 73 -11.37 -1.48 21.98
C SER A 73 -10.91 -1.20 20.55
N VAL A 74 -10.03 -2.04 20.07
CA VAL A 74 -9.46 -2.01 18.73
C VAL A 74 -10.47 -2.54 17.72
N GLY A 75 -10.54 -1.93 16.53
CA GLY A 75 -11.42 -2.39 15.46
C GLY A 75 -10.73 -3.38 14.54
N VAL A 76 -11.25 -4.59 14.43
CA VAL A 76 -10.70 -5.67 13.59
C VAL A 76 -11.68 -6.02 12.48
N ARG A 77 -11.18 -6.20 11.24
CA ARG A 77 -11.93 -6.73 10.11
C ARG A 77 -11.04 -7.58 9.20
N TYR A 78 -11.64 -8.37 8.34
CA TYR A 78 -10.91 -8.98 7.24
C TYR A 78 -10.43 -7.92 6.24
N LYS A 79 -9.38 -8.24 5.45
CA LYS A 79 -8.88 -7.40 4.38
C LYS A 79 -8.60 -8.22 3.12
N GLY A 80 -8.71 -7.61 1.96
CA GLY A 80 -8.42 -8.25 0.68
C GLY A 80 -9.67 -8.72 -0.04
N TYR A 81 -9.50 -9.05 -1.30
CA TYR A 81 -10.58 -9.50 -2.20
C TYR A 81 -10.46 -11.02 -2.44
N SER A 82 -9.41 -11.46 -3.12
CA SER A 82 -9.20 -12.88 -3.46
C SER A 82 -8.59 -13.72 -2.34
N SER A 83 -8.02 -13.09 -1.30
CA SER A 83 -7.34 -13.76 -0.20
C SER A 83 -8.26 -14.10 0.99
N VAL A 84 -9.51 -13.63 0.98
CA VAL A 84 -10.53 -13.89 2.01
C VAL A 84 -11.53 -14.92 1.50
N SER A 85 -11.92 -15.84 2.36
CA SER A 85 -13.05 -16.75 2.13
C SER A 85 -13.62 -17.21 3.45
N VAL A 86 -14.93 -17.27 3.55
CA VAL A 86 -15.65 -17.85 4.71
C VAL A 86 -15.33 -19.34 4.92
N ASN A 87 -14.70 -19.99 3.95
CA ASN A 87 -14.23 -21.38 4.06
C ASN A 87 -12.76 -21.48 4.49
N ASN A 88 -12.07 -20.36 4.63
CA ASN A 88 -10.68 -20.32 5.06
C ASN A 88 -10.61 -20.17 6.58
N ILE A 89 -9.87 -21.05 7.24
CA ILE A 89 -9.57 -20.89 8.67
C ILE A 89 -8.65 -19.67 8.88
N LYS A 90 -7.71 -19.45 7.96
CA LYS A 90 -6.70 -18.40 8.06
C LYS A 90 -7.01 -17.27 7.08
N ASN A 91 -7.80 -16.29 7.51
CA ASN A 91 -8.10 -15.08 6.76
C ASN A 91 -7.13 -13.94 7.09
N PRO A 92 -6.90 -12.96 6.19
CA PRO A 92 -6.07 -11.80 6.45
C PRO A 92 -6.83 -10.72 7.25
N PHE A 93 -6.11 -9.97 8.10
CA PHE A 93 -6.70 -8.98 9.00
C PHE A 93 -6.24 -7.56 8.72
N ASN A 94 -7.16 -6.62 8.94
CA ASN A 94 -6.89 -5.19 9.06
C ASN A 94 -7.31 -4.76 10.47
N ILE A 95 -6.34 -4.35 11.27
CA ILE A 95 -6.50 -3.96 12.67
C ILE A 95 -6.33 -2.45 12.75
N LYS A 96 -7.31 -1.73 13.32
CA LYS A 96 -7.28 -0.28 13.52
C LYS A 96 -7.22 -0.01 15.02
N LEU A 97 -6.05 0.42 15.52
CA LEU A 97 -5.80 0.61 16.94
C LEU A 97 -6.61 1.78 17.50
N ASP A 98 -6.71 2.88 16.77
CA ASP A 98 -7.44 4.09 17.14
C ASP A 98 -8.95 4.05 16.77
N HIS A 99 -9.55 2.84 16.73
CA HIS A 99 -10.94 2.69 16.27
C HIS A 99 -11.97 3.32 17.22
N VAL A 100 -11.80 3.16 18.53
CA VAL A 100 -12.66 3.72 19.58
C VAL A 100 -11.90 4.74 20.40
N ILE A 101 -10.65 4.44 20.75
CA ILE A 101 -9.79 5.32 21.54
C ILE A 101 -8.92 6.12 20.56
N GLU A 102 -9.22 7.42 20.46
CA GLU A 102 -8.48 8.33 19.57
C GLU A 102 -6.97 8.34 19.91
N ASP A 103 -6.15 8.50 18.86
CA ASP A 103 -4.69 8.56 18.94
C ASP A 103 -4.00 7.28 19.51
N GLN A 104 -4.75 6.19 19.72
CA GLN A 104 -4.16 4.94 20.15
C GLN A 104 -3.28 4.35 19.03
N ASN A 105 -2.00 4.17 19.33
CA ASN A 105 -1.03 3.69 18.36
C ASN A 105 0.08 2.86 19.02
N HIS A 106 0.77 2.04 18.23
CA HIS A 106 1.97 1.32 18.63
C HIS A 106 3.17 1.94 17.90
N GLU A 107 4.03 2.67 18.64
CA GLU A 107 5.22 3.34 18.08
C GLU A 107 4.91 4.25 16.84
N GLY A 108 3.76 4.92 16.87
CA GLY A 108 3.28 5.77 15.77
C GLY A 108 2.45 5.02 14.72
N ILE A 109 2.25 3.72 14.85
CA ILE A 109 1.46 2.89 13.94
C ILE A 109 0.03 2.77 14.47
N ASP A 110 -0.95 3.30 13.74
CA ASP A 110 -2.37 3.23 14.08
C ASP A 110 -3.09 2.03 13.46
N LYS A 111 -2.47 1.40 12.43
CA LYS A 111 -3.11 0.36 11.63
C LYS A 111 -2.13 -0.75 11.25
N LEU A 112 -2.53 -2.00 11.50
CA LEU A 112 -1.80 -3.18 11.07
C LEU A 112 -2.53 -3.86 9.91
N LYS A 113 -1.76 -4.35 8.94
CA LYS A 113 -2.26 -5.14 7.80
C LYS A 113 -1.56 -6.48 7.78
N LEU A 114 -2.26 -7.53 8.24
CA LEU A 114 -1.74 -8.87 8.32
C LEU A 114 -2.23 -9.70 7.13
N SER A 115 -1.34 -10.07 6.23
CA SER A 115 -1.63 -10.93 5.08
C SER A 115 -1.49 -12.41 5.46
N ASN A 116 -2.45 -13.23 5.04
CA ASN A 116 -2.49 -14.66 5.35
C ASN A 116 -1.53 -15.51 4.50
N VAL A 117 -0.87 -14.91 3.53
CA VAL A 117 0.17 -15.52 2.67
C VAL A 117 -0.37 -16.73 1.86
N ILE A 118 -1.67 -16.70 1.48
CA ILE A 118 -2.38 -17.83 0.88
C ILE A 118 -1.75 -18.33 -0.45
N HIS A 119 -1.10 -17.44 -1.20
CA HIS A 119 -0.48 -17.76 -2.49
C HIS A 119 1.04 -17.88 -2.44
N ASP A 120 1.63 -17.81 -1.23
CA ASP A 120 3.08 -17.85 -1.07
C ASP A 120 3.53 -18.89 -0.03
N PRO A 121 3.77 -20.13 -0.43
CA PRO A 121 4.25 -21.16 0.49
C PRO A 121 5.67 -20.89 1.03
N SER A 122 6.41 -19.95 0.44
CA SER A 122 7.73 -19.54 0.93
C SER A 122 7.67 -18.49 2.02
N PHE A 123 6.58 -17.74 2.14
CA PHE A 123 6.41 -16.55 2.98
C PHE A 123 7.34 -15.38 2.63
N LEU A 124 8.09 -15.45 1.55
CA LEU A 124 9.15 -14.48 1.24
C LEU A 124 8.71 -13.40 0.24
N ARG A 125 7.74 -13.69 -0.64
CA ARG A 125 7.45 -12.83 -1.80
C ARG A 125 7.18 -11.39 -1.40
N GLU A 126 6.23 -11.17 -0.51
CA GLU A 126 5.78 -9.82 -0.15
C GLU A 126 6.87 -9.04 0.59
N VAL A 127 7.49 -9.65 1.62
CA VAL A 127 8.54 -9.01 2.43
C VAL A 127 9.78 -8.69 1.59
N LEU A 128 10.25 -9.65 0.79
CA LEU A 128 11.42 -9.46 -0.06
C LEU A 128 11.17 -8.42 -1.16
N SER A 129 9.99 -8.43 -1.76
CA SER A 129 9.63 -7.45 -2.79
C SER A 129 9.64 -6.03 -2.24
N TYR A 130 9.03 -5.81 -1.07
CA TYR A 130 9.07 -4.48 -0.43
C TYR A 130 10.48 -4.07 -0.03
N GLU A 131 11.32 -4.99 0.46
CA GLU A 131 12.72 -4.70 0.77
C GLU A 131 13.50 -4.24 -0.47
N VAL A 132 13.27 -4.89 -1.62
CA VAL A 132 13.88 -4.49 -2.90
C VAL A 132 13.34 -3.13 -3.34
N CYS A 133 12.02 -2.92 -3.31
CA CYS A 133 11.39 -1.67 -3.77
C CYS A 133 11.88 -0.45 -2.99
N ARG A 134 12.02 -0.54 -1.66
CA ARG A 134 12.52 0.56 -0.81
C ARG A 134 13.92 1.07 -1.17
N LYS A 135 14.70 0.32 -1.93
CA LYS A 135 16.02 0.75 -2.42
C LYS A 135 15.93 1.73 -3.58
N TYR A 136 14.76 1.84 -4.23
CA TYR A 136 14.59 2.59 -5.48
C TYR A 136 13.45 3.60 -5.42
N MET A 137 12.44 3.36 -4.59
CA MET A 137 11.27 4.24 -4.46
C MET A 137 10.63 4.10 -3.07
N PRO A 138 9.82 5.08 -2.62
CA PRO A 138 8.98 4.93 -1.44
C PRO A 138 8.08 3.70 -1.57
N ALA A 139 8.19 2.78 -0.62
CA ALA A 139 7.41 1.56 -0.57
C ALA A 139 7.26 1.10 0.88
N SER A 140 6.17 0.42 1.19
CA SER A 140 5.83 -0.03 2.53
C SER A 140 6.95 -0.85 3.18
N ASN A 141 7.09 -0.71 4.48
CA ASN A 141 7.84 -1.66 5.29
C ASN A 141 7.03 -2.96 5.42
N ALA A 142 7.72 -4.09 5.58
CA ALA A 142 7.07 -5.36 5.80
C ALA A 142 7.96 -6.30 6.60
N ASN A 143 7.35 -7.06 7.51
CA ASN A 143 8.01 -8.10 8.30
C ASN A 143 7.04 -9.26 8.60
N TYR A 144 7.36 -10.07 9.59
CA TYR A 144 6.56 -11.22 9.99
C TYR A 144 5.96 -11.04 11.38
N ALA A 145 4.77 -11.61 11.57
CA ALA A 145 4.13 -11.68 12.87
C ALA A 145 3.51 -13.06 13.12
N ASN A 146 3.74 -13.62 14.30
CA ASN A 146 2.94 -14.69 14.86
C ASN A 146 1.64 -14.10 15.35
N LEU A 147 0.52 -14.53 14.77
CA LEU A 147 -0.80 -14.12 15.21
C LEU A 147 -1.39 -15.15 16.16
N TYR A 148 -1.81 -14.67 17.32
CA TYR A 148 -2.62 -15.44 18.26
C TYR A 148 -4.04 -14.88 18.27
N ILE A 149 -5.04 -15.74 18.33
CA ILE A 149 -6.44 -15.35 18.47
C ILE A 149 -7.00 -16.05 19.70
N ASN A 150 -7.50 -15.28 20.66
CA ASN A 150 -8.03 -15.77 21.94
C ASN A 150 -7.07 -16.77 22.63
N GLY A 151 -5.77 -16.44 22.63
CA GLY A 151 -4.70 -17.25 23.22
C GLY A 151 -4.21 -18.45 22.41
N VAL A 152 -4.77 -18.71 21.21
CA VAL A 152 -4.38 -19.81 20.32
C VAL A 152 -3.52 -19.30 19.20
N LEU A 153 -2.34 -19.90 18.96
CA LEU A 153 -1.49 -19.56 17.80
C LEU A 153 -2.23 -19.87 16.51
N TRP A 154 -2.58 -18.81 15.75
CA TRP A 154 -3.30 -18.89 14.48
C TRP A 154 -2.37 -19.10 13.28
N GLY A 155 -1.15 -18.63 13.39
CA GLY A 155 -0.09 -18.85 12.42
C GLY A 155 0.79 -17.64 12.16
N LEU A 156 1.73 -17.82 11.23
CA LEU A 156 2.63 -16.78 10.74
C LEU A 156 1.93 -15.95 9.65
N TYR A 157 2.00 -14.63 9.77
CA TYR A 157 1.47 -13.65 8.83
C TYR A 157 2.59 -12.74 8.33
N THR A 158 2.45 -12.15 7.13
CA THR A 158 3.19 -10.95 6.80
C THR A 158 2.45 -9.74 7.34
N ASN A 159 3.19 -8.85 8.01
CA ASN A 159 2.70 -7.59 8.52
C ASN A 159 3.25 -6.47 7.64
N VAL A 160 2.35 -5.80 6.91
CA VAL A 160 2.69 -4.80 5.91
C VAL A 160 2.26 -3.42 6.39
N GLU A 161 3.16 -2.45 6.32
CA GLU A 161 2.86 -1.05 6.61
C GLU A 161 1.73 -0.53 5.73
N ALA A 162 0.76 0.13 6.34
CA ALA A 162 -0.33 0.76 5.60
C ALA A 162 0.20 2.00 4.86
N VAL A 163 -0.16 2.15 3.58
CA VAL A 163 0.02 3.42 2.88
C VAL A 163 -1.09 4.36 3.36
N ASN A 164 -0.79 5.12 4.39
CA ASN A 164 -1.69 6.02 5.12
C ASN A 164 -1.01 7.37 5.37
N LYS A 165 -1.60 8.20 6.25
CA LYS A 165 -1.08 9.53 6.57
C LYS A 165 0.35 9.52 7.13
N GLU A 166 0.72 8.50 7.93
CA GLU A 166 2.05 8.35 8.52
C GLU A 166 3.08 8.05 7.43
N PHE A 167 2.78 7.08 6.55
CA PHE A 167 3.60 6.78 5.37
C PHE A 167 3.81 8.02 4.49
N LEU A 168 2.75 8.81 4.25
CA LEU A 168 2.85 10.02 3.43
C LEU A 168 3.71 11.10 4.08
N ILE A 169 3.61 11.30 5.39
CA ILE A 169 4.45 12.24 6.13
C ILE A 169 5.92 11.82 6.03
N GLU A 170 6.21 10.53 6.27
CA GLU A 170 7.57 10.01 6.27
C GLU A 170 8.22 10.14 4.88
N ASN A 171 7.51 9.75 3.83
CA ASN A 171 8.09 9.66 2.49
C ASN A 171 7.96 10.93 1.64
N PHE A 172 6.98 11.81 1.94
CA PHE A 172 6.68 13.00 1.14
C PHE A 172 6.62 14.30 1.97
N GLY A 173 6.76 14.21 3.29
CA GLY A 173 6.75 15.37 4.20
C GLY A 173 5.38 16.00 4.42
N SER A 174 4.30 15.46 3.83
CA SER A 174 2.94 15.98 3.94
C SER A 174 1.90 14.89 3.71
N LYS A 175 0.72 15.03 4.32
CA LYS A 175 -0.44 14.15 4.16
C LYS A 175 -1.67 14.87 3.57
N TYR A 176 -1.57 16.16 3.24
CA TYR A 176 -2.72 17.02 2.95
C TYR A 176 -2.98 17.22 1.46
N SER A 177 -2.27 16.51 0.59
CA SER A 177 -2.43 16.61 -0.86
C SER A 177 -3.35 15.51 -1.40
N PRO A 178 -3.84 15.65 -2.64
CA PRO A 178 -4.59 14.61 -3.33
C PRO A 178 -3.93 13.25 -3.25
N PHE A 179 -4.69 12.27 -2.80
CA PHE A 179 -4.24 10.92 -2.56
C PHE A 179 -5.30 9.92 -3.01
N PHE A 180 -4.92 8.97 -3.84
CA PHE A 180 -5.81 7.97 -4.42
C PHE A 180 -5.25 6.58 -4.23
N LYS A 181 -6.12 5.64 -3.84
CA LYS A 181 -5.88 4.22 -4.00
C LYS A 181 -6.43 3.81 -5.36
N CYS A 182 -5.58 3.22 -6.18
CA CYS A 182 -5.86 2.83 -7.55
C CYS A 182 -6.10 1.31 -7.59
N ASN A 183 -7.34 0.94 -7.31
CA ASN A 183 -7.76 -0.44 -7.22
C ASN A 183 -9.26 -0.53 -7.57
N PRO A 184 -9.64 -1.20 -8.65
CA PRO A 184 -11.04 -1.28 -9.05
C PRO A 184 -11.86 -2.03 -8.00
N GLU A 185 -13.12 -1.69 -7.83
CA GLU A 185 -14.09 -2.42 -6.99
C GLU A 185 -14.22 -3.87 -7.47
N ASP A 186 -14.36 -4.02 -8.80
CA ASP A 186 -14.39 -5.31 -9.49
C ASP A 186 -13.30 -5.34 -10.57
N LEU A 187 -12.34 -6.25 -10.40
CA LEU A 187 -11.25 -6.40 -11.37
C LEU A 187 -11.77 -6.95 -12.70
N ASN A 188 -11.59 -6.19 -13.77
CA ASN A 188 -11.90 -6.63 -15.12
C ASN A 188 -10.66 -7.29 -15.75
N ILE A 189 -10.69 -8.61 -15.89
CA ILE A 189 -9.60 -9.41 -16.49
C ILE A 189 -9.74 -9.61 -18.00
N GLN A 190 -10.73 -8.99 -18.64
CA GLN A 190 -10.86 -9.06 -20.11
C GLN A 190 -9.88 -8.10 -20.78
N ILE A 191 -9.38 -8.48 -21.96
CA ILE A 191 -8.52 -7.62 -22.77
C ILE A 191 -9.30 -6.34 -23.12
N GLY A 192 -8.75 -5.18 -22.79
CA GLY A 192 -9.40 -3.88 -22.97
C GLY A 192 -10.48 -3.56 -21.91
N GLY A 193 -10.54 -4.35 -20.85
CA GLY A 193 -11.40 -4.07 -19.70
C GLY A 193 -10.92 -2.82 -18.94
N LEU A 194 -11.86 -2.03 -18.45
CA LEU A 194 -11.54 -0.83 -17.68
C LEU A 194 -11.17 -1.20 -16.25
N ASN A 195 -10.06 -0.64 -15.77
CA ASN A 195 -9.55 -0.75 -14.41
C ASN A 195 -8.97 0.61 -13.99
N SER A 196 -8.08 0.66 -13.01
CA SER A 196 -7.36 1.89 -12.62
C SER A 196 -6.15 2.14 -13.55
N ASP A 197 -6.39 2.18 -14.85
CA ASP A 197 -5.39 2.15 -15.93
C ASP A 197 -4.95 3.53 -16.43
N LEU A 198 -5.42 4.61 -15.79
CA LEU A 198 -5.21 6.00 -16.20
C LEU A 198 -5.71 6.32 -17.62
N SER A 199 -6.65 5.52 -18.12
CA SER A 199 -7.33 5.78 -19.40
C SER A 199 -8.37 6.88 -19.27
N ASN A 200 -8.53 7.69 -20.32
CA ASN A 200 -9.64 8.64 -20.43
C ASN A 200 -10.97 7.99 -20.88
N SER A 201 -11.00 6.66 -21.02
CA SER A 201 -12.19 5.90 -21.42
C SER A 201 -13.27 5.81 -20.35
N HIS A 202 -12.97 6.20 -19.10
CA HIS A 202 -13.94 6.19 -17.99
C HIS A 202 -14.95 7.36 -18.03
N GLY A 203 -14.77 8.32 -18.92
CA GLY A 203 -15.65 9.48 -19.06
C GLY A 203 -15.00 10.79 -18.66
N SER A 204 -15.82 11.81 -18.37
CA SER A 204 -15.36 13.19 -18.13
C SER A 204 -15.65 13.70 -16.71
N ASP A 205 -16.18 12.88 -15.83
CA ASP A 205 -16.53 13.26 -14.46
C ASP A 205 -16.21 12.14 -13.45
N SER A 206 -16.34 12.45 -12.15
CA SER A 206 -16.01 11.52 -11.07
C SER A 206 -16.85 10.25 -11.08
N ALA A 207 -18.08 10.29 -11.55
CA ALA A 207 -18.95 9.11 -11.55
C ALA A 207 -18.37 7.98 -12.41
N GLY A 208 -17.65 8.32 -13.48
CA GLY A 208 -16.97 7.33 -14.32
C GLY A 208 -15.71 6.74 -13.70
N TYR A 209 -15.07 7.44 -12.74
CA TYR A 209 -13.80 7.03 -12.14
C TYR A 209 -13.94 6.42 -10.75
N VAL A 210 -14.99 6.75 -9.99
CA VAL A 210 -15.23 6.22 -8.63
C VAL A 210 -15.15 4.69 -8.54
N PRO A 211 -15.63 3.88 -9.51
CA PRO A 211 -15.49 2.42 -9.43
C PRO A 211 -14.04 1.91 -9.51
N TYR A 212 -13.10 2.75 -9.91
CA TYR A 212 -11.72 2.36 -10.17
C TYR A 212 -10.70 3.05 -9.25
N TYR A 213 -11.07 4.19 -8.66
CA TYR A 213 -10.16 5.00 -7.84
C TYR A 213 -10.84 5.41 -6.54
N ASP A 214 -10.32 4.95 -5.41
CA ASP A 214 -10.74 5.40 -4.09
C ASP A 214 -9.99 6.69 -3.74
N ILE A 215 -10.70 7.79 -3.57
CA ILE A 215 -10.09 9.01 -3.05
C ILE A 215 -9.89 8.89 -1.53
N GLU A 216 -8.64 8.95 -1.08
CA GLU A 216 -8.22 8.82 0.32
C GLU A 216 -7.96 10.20 0.98
N SER A 217 -8.15 11.29 0.23
CA SER A 217 -8.02 12.68 0.65
C SER A 217 -9.34 13.42 0.52
N ASP A 218 -9.48 14.59 1.18
CA ASP A 218 -10.71 15.40 1.15
C ASP A 218 -11.05 15.96 -0.24
N TYR A 219 -10.06 16.02 -1.14
CA TYR A 219 -10.18 16.57 -2.50
C TYR A 219 -9.16 15.95 -3.43
N GLY A 220 -9.34 16.10 -4.76
CA GLY A 220 -8.29 15.64 -5.69
C GLY A 220 -8.76 15.26 -7.09
N TRP A 221 -10.04 15.02 -7.32
CA TRP A 221 -10.56 14.55 -8.60
C TRP A 221 -10.10 15.39 -9.81
N SER A 222 -10.09 16.73 -9.69
CA SER A 222 -9.61 17.60 -10.78
C SER A 222 -8.13 17.40 -11.11
N HIS A 223 -7.31 17.05 -10.11
CA HIS A 223 -5.90 16.74 -10.32
C HIS A 223 -5.72 15.40 -11.02
N LEU A 224 -6.50 14.37 -10.61
CA LEU A 224 -6.48 13.06 -11.28
C LEU A 224 -6.90 13.19 -12.74
N TYR A 225 -7.95 13.95 -13.04
CA TYR A 225 -8.38 14.19 -14.43
C TYR A 225 -7.31 14.90 -15.24
N HIS A 226 -6.64 15.90 -14.64
CA HIS A 226 -5.56 16.61 -15.31
C HIS A 226 -4.39 15.67 -15.62
N LEU A 227 -4.03 14.77 -14.72
CA LEU A 227 -3.04 13.73 -14.99
C LEU A 227 -3.47 12.85 -16.15
N ILE A 228 -4.69 12.30 -16.09
CA ILE A 228 -5.23 11.39 -17.09
C ILE A 228 -5.35 12.07 -18.45
N ASP A 229 -5.86 13.30 -18.49
CA ASP A 229 -5.98 14.07 -19.74
C ASP A 229 -4.60 14.36 -20.33
N THR A 230 -3.65 14.83 -19.52
CA THR A 230 -2.27 15.08 -19.98
C THR A 230 -1.63 13.82 -20.56
N LEU A 231 -1.75 12.69 -19.86
CA LEU A 231 -1.18 11.42 -20.29
C LEU A 231 -1.74 10.97 -21.65
N ASN A 232 -3.04 11.16 -21.88
CA ASN A 232 -3.72 10.63 -23.07
C ASN A 232 -3.77 11.62 -24.25
N THR A 233 -3.62 12.93 -24.03
CA THR A 233 -3.80 13.95 -25.07
C THR A 233 -2.56 14.77 -25.38
N VAL A 234 -1.67 15.01 -24.39
CA VAL A 234 -0.47 15.84 -24.51
C VAL A 234 0.71 15.18 -23.74
N PRO A 235 1.09 13.93 -24.10
CA PRO A 235 2.05 13.14 -23.31
C PRO A 235 3.43 13.78 -23.20
N GLU A 236 3.83 14.70 -24.08
CA GLU A 236 5.06 15.49 -24.00
C GLU A 236 5.09 16.44 -22.77
N GLU A 237 3.94 16.68 -22.16
CA GLU A 237 3.81 17.53 -20.94
C GLU A 237 3.77 16.70 -19.65
N ILE A 238 3.84 15.38 -19.74
CA ILE A 238 3.57 14.45 -18.62
C ILE A 238 4.50 14.71 -17.42
N GLU A 239 5.73 15.09 -17.62
CA GLU A 239 6.67 15.41 -16.56
C GLU A 239 6.26 16.60 -15.67
N LYS A 240 5.27 17.40 -16.11
CA LYS A 240 4.74 18.51 -15.31
C LYS A 240 3.76 18.03 -14.23
N VAL A 241 3.13 16.87 -14.43
CA VAL A 241 2.04 16.36 -13.58
C VAL A 241 2.32 14.98 -12.97
N LEU A 242 3.34 14.27 -13.46
CA LEU A 242 3.72 12.93 -13.01
C LEU A 242 5.23 12.88 -12.76
N ASN A 243 5.64 12.25 -11.67
CA ASN A 243 7.02 11.88 -11.43
C ASN A 243 7.37 10.67 -12.31
N VAL A 244 7.88 10.96 -13.51
CA VAL A 244 8.18 9.94 -14.53
C VAL A 244 9.27 8.99 -14.06
N ASP A 245 10.34 9.48 -13.40
CA ASP A 245 11.41 8.63 -12.88
C ASP A 245 10.86 7.57 -11.92
N ARG A 246 10.04 7.98 -10.95
CA ARG A 246 9.41 7.06 -10.00
C ARG A 246 8.44 6.09 -10.66
N THR A 247 7.73 6.54 -11.69
CA THR A 247 6.84 5.70 -12.50
C THR A 247 7.61 4.61 -13.23
N LEU A 248 8.74 4.98 -13.85
CA LEU A 248 9.63 4.02 -14.51
C LEU A 248 10.21 3.00 -13.52
N TRP A 249 10.56 3.42 -12.29
CA TRP A 249 10.98 2.49 -11.24
C TRP A 249 9.86 1.53 -10.85
N MET A 250 8.63 2.01 -10.67
CA MET A 250 7.48 1.13 -10.38
C MET A 250 7.30 0.07 -11.47
N HIS A 251 7.37 0.45 -12.75
CA HIS A 251 7.29 -0.50 -13.86
C HIS A 251 8.46 -1.48 -13.87
N ALA A 252 9.69 -0.97 -13.77
CA ALA A 252 10.88 -1.81 -13.77
C ALA A 252 10.86 -2.87 -12.65
N LEU A 253 10.40 -2.48 -11.44
CA LEU A 253 10.28 -3.39 -10.30
C LEU A 253 9.18 -4.44 -10.54
N ASN A 254 8.00 -4.04 -11.01
CA ASN A 254 6.93 -4.99 -11.30
C ASN A 254 7.33 -5.99 -12.40
N TYR A 255 7.99 -5.54 -13.48
CA TYR A 255 8.50 -6.42 -14.52
C TYR A 255 9.61 -7.35 -14.00
N SER A 256 10.60 -6.81 -13.27
CA SER A 256 11.73 -7.60 -12.77
C SER A 256 11.31 -8.67 -11.76
N MET A 257 10.29 -8.37 -10.95
CA MET A 257 9.73 -9.31 -9.99
C MET A 257 8.58 -10.15 -10.56
N ILE A 258 8.24 -9.99 -11.83
CA ILE A 258 7.12 -10.70 -12.49
C ILE A 258 5.83 -10.55 -11.66
N ASN A 259 5.53 -9.31 -11.25
CA ASN A 259 4.32 -8.98 -10.50
C ASN A 259 3.24 -8.46 -11.44
N PHE A 260 2.48 -9.37 -12.05
CA PHE A 260 1.38 -9.00 -12.97
C PHE A 260 0.06 -8.69 -12.25
N ASP A 261 -0.03 -8.94 -10.96
CA ASP A 261 -1.12 -8.44 -10.11
C ASP A 261 -0.88 -6.97 -9.73
N SER A 262 -0.72 -6.13 -10.75
CA SER A 262 -0.30 -4.74 -10.61
C SER A 262 -0.74 -3.90 -11.81
N TYR A 263 -0.26 -2.65 -11.89
CA TYR A 263 -0.54 -1.78 -13.04
C TYR A 263 -0.20 -2.45 -14.39
N ILE A 264 0.95 -3.13 -14.48
CA ILE A 264 1.42 -3.73 -15.73
C ILE A 264 0.59 -4.92 -16.20
N GLY A 265 -0.20 -5.55 -15.34
CA GLY A 265 -1.10 -6.63 -15.72
C GLY A 265 -2.52 -6.14 -15.98
N TYR A 266 -3.11 -5.46 -15.01
CA TYR A 266 -4.53 -5.10 -15.06
C TYR A 266 -4.84 -3.70 -14.53
N GLY A 267 -3.86 -2.79 -14.45
CA GLY A 267 -4.10 -1.42 -13.98
C GLY A 267 -4.67 -1.38 -12.56
N GLN A 268 -4.00 -2.00 -11.59
CA GLN A 268 -4.41 -2.06 -10.19
C GLN A 268 -3.23 -2.09 -9.21
N ASN A 269 -3.53 -2.15 -7.91
CA ASN A 269 -2.55 -2.38 -6.85
C ASN A 269 -1.44 -1.33 -6.80
N TYR A 270 -1.82 -0.05 -6.80
CA TYR A 270 -0.91 1.06 -6.57
C TYR A 270 -1.66 2.24 -5.94
N TYR A 271 -0.91 3.25 -5.49
CA TYR A 271 -1.48 4.52 -5.06
C TYR A 271 -0.86 5.66 -5.87
N LEU A 272 -1.55 6.81 -5.88
CA LEU A 272 -1.07 8.07 -6.44
C LEU A 272 -1.14 9.15 -5.38
N TYR A 273 -0.01 9.80 -5.08
CA TYR A 273 0.05 10.93 -4.17
C TYR A 273 0.62 12.17 -4.88
N LEU A 274 -0.10 13.29 -4.82
CA LEU A 274 0.34 14.57 -5.37
C LEU A 274 1.30 15.24 -4.39
N ASP A 275 2.54 15.47 -4.80
CA ASP A 275 3.54 16.12 -3.96
C ASP A 275 3.48 17.66 -4.02
N GLN A 276 4.37 18.31 -3.28
CA GLN A 276 4.46 19.77 -3.25
C GLN A 276 4.97 20.39 -4.57
N ALA A 277 5.58 19.60 -5.45
CA ALA A 277 5.98 20.00 -6.79
C ALA A 277 4.82 19.90 -7.80
N SER A 278 3.61 19.53 -7.35
CA SER A 278 2.44 19.29 -8.17
C SER A 278 2.58 18.11 -9.14
N GLN A 279 3.41 17.14 -8.79
CA GLN A 279 3.56 15.89 -9.53
C GLN A 279 2.93 14.74 -8.76
N PHE A 280 2.14 13.92 -9.43
CA PHE A 280 1.72 12.66 -8.87
C PHE A 280 2.89 11.68 -8.77
N ASN A 281 2.97 11.03 -7.64
CA ASN A 281 3.98 10.02 -7.33
C ASN A 281 3.28 8.68 -7.17
N PRO A 282 3.56 7.69 -8.02
CA PRO A 282 3.06 6.35 -7.80
C PRO A 282 3.75 5.71 -6.59
N ILE A 283 2.96 4.93 -5.84
CA ILE A 283 3.42 4.13 -4.70
C ILE A 283 3.01 2.69 -4.99
N ILE A 284 3.99 1.81 -5.06
CA ILE A 284 3.78 0.40 -5.33
C ILE A 284 3.08 -0.28 -4.15
N TRP A 285 2.11 -1.17 -4.45
CA TRP A 285 1.30 -1.82 -3.42
C TRP A 285 0.97 -3.26 -3.79
N ASP A 286 0.66 -4.09 -2.77
CA ASP A 286 0.20 -5.49 -2.85
C ASP A 286 1.14 -6.40 -3.64
N LEU A 287 2.36 -6.58 -3.12
CA LEU A 287 3.42 -7.35 -3.76
C LEU A 287 3.39 -8.86 -3.43
N ASN A 288 2.31 -9.35 -2.85
CA ASN A 288 2.15 -10.73 -2.41
C ASN A 288 2.16 -11.75 -3.56
N MET A 289 1.85 -11.29 -4.78
CA MET A 289 1.81 -12.09 -6.01
C MET A 289 3.06 -11.95 -6.87
N SER A 290 4.13 -11.35 -6.35
CA SER A 290 5.42 -11.24 -7.02
C SER A 290 6.05 -12.60 -7.32
N PHE A 291 7.10 -12.60 -8.13
CA PHE A 291 7.85 -13.78 -8.57
C PHE A 291 6.97 -14.79 -9.33
N GLY A 292 6.06 -14.26 -10.17
CA GLY A 292 5.24 -15.07 -11.06
C GLY A 292 4.13 -15.86 -10.38
N SER A 293 3.68 -15.47 -9.20
CA SER A 293 2.61 -16.16 -8.46
C SER A 293 1.21 -15.89 -9.05
N PHE A 294 1.01 -14.75 -9.70
CA PHE A 294 -0.27 -14.38 -10.32
C PHE A 294 -0.48 -15.13 -11.62
N ARG A 295 -1.56 -15.93 -11.71
CA ARG A 295 -1.78 -16.91 -12.78
C ARG A 295 -2.93 -16.56 -13.73
N LEU A 296 -3.52 -15.38 -13.62
CA LEU A 296 -4.60 -14.96 -14.55
C LEU A 296 -4.07 -14.53 -15.92
N THR A 297 -2.76 -14.34 -16.06
CA THR A 297 -2.05 -14.13 -17.30
C THR A 297 -1.21 -15.36 -17.64
N ASP A 298 -0.59 -15.40 -18.83
CA ASP A 298 0.35 -16.46 -19.24
C ASP A 298 1.66 -16.54 -18.41
N ALA A 299 1.70 -15.89 -17.23
CA ALA A 299 2.81 -15.98 -16.28
C ALA A 299 3.17 -17.42 -15.93
N SER A 300 2.23 -18.38 -16.09
CA SER A 300 2.51 -19.82 -15.95
C SER A 300 3.57 -20.33 -16.92
N GLN A 301 3.75 -19.72 -18.08
CA GLN A 301 4.80 -20.09 -19.04
C GLN A 301 6.19 -19.61 -18.60
N LEU A 302 6.27 -18.55 -17.78
CA LEU A 302 7.53 -18.01 -17.30
C LEU A 302 8.21 -18.93 -16.24
N PHE A 303 7.45 -19.85 -15.62
CA PHE A 303 8.01 -20.85 -14.71
C PHE A 303 8.80 -21.97 -15.40
N TYR A 304 8.59 -22.19 -16.70
CA TYR A 304 9.15 -23.31 -17.45
C TYR A 304 10.19 -22.90 -18.50
N GLY A 305 10.45 -21.62 -18.66
CA GLY A 305 11.39 -21.09 -19.64
C GLY A 305 12.30 -20.00 -19.10
N SER A 306 13.35 -19.68 -19.84
CA SER A 306 14.14 -18.47 -19.57
C SER A 306 13.24 -17.25 -19.77
N PHE A 307 13.20 -16.37 -18.76
CA PHE A 307 12.46 -15.11 -18.82
C PHE A 307 12.98 -14.24 -19.97
N ASP A 308 12.14 -13.99 -20.96
CA ASP A 308 12.41 -13.05 -22.03
C ASP A 308 11.52 -11.82 -21.85
N ILE A 309 12.15 -10.67 -21.54
CA ILE A 309 11.47 -9.37 -21.40
C ILE A 309 10.60 -9.04 -22.61
N SER A 310 10.99 -9.48 -23.82
CA SER A 310 10.20 -9.27 -25.04
C SER A 310 8.86 -10.01 -25.01
N GLN A 311 8.75 -11.09 -24.26
CA GLN A 311 7.48 -11.80 -24.07
C GLN A 311 6.55 -11.08 -23.11
N ALA A 312 7.09 -10.48 -22.02
CA ALA A 312 6.30 -9.65 -21.11
C ALA A 312 5.72 -8.42 -21.84
N GLN A 313 6.47 -7.83 -22.75
CA GLN A 313 6.02 -6.70 -23.59
C GLN A 313 4.86 -7.05 -24.54
N ASN A 314 4.71 -8.33 -24.90
CA ASN A 314 3.64 -8.79 -25.78
C ASN A 314 2.39 -9.28 -25.03
N MET A 315 2.42 -9.33 -23.70
CA MET A 315 1.32 -9.89 -22.90
C MET A 315 0.19 -8.90 -22.62
N ASP A 316 0.44 -7.60 -22.73
CA ASP A 316 -0.60 -6.58 -22.54
C ASP A 316 -0.44 -5.40 -23.50
N PRO A 317 -1.31 -5.32 -24.55
CA PRO A 317 -1.34 -4.18 -25.43
C PRO A 317 -1.78 -2.87 -24.75
N LEU A 318 -2.47 -2.93 -23.61
CA LEU A 318 -3.00 -1.73 -22.93
C LEU A 318 -1.90 -0.97 -22.19
N VAL A 319 -0.90 -1.67 -21.65
CA VAL A 319 0.24 -1.03 -20.98
C VAL A 319 1.10 -0.25 -21.97
N HIS A 320 1.18 -0.72 -23.23
CA HIS A 320 1.99 -0.08 -24.25
C HIS A 320 1.47 1.27 -24.72
N HIS A 321 0.15 1.50 -24.69
CA HIS A 321 -0.40 2.74 -25.25
C HIS A 321 -0.22 3.96 -24.35
N ASN A 322 -0.13 3.79 -23.04
CA ASN A 322 -0.19 4.91 -22.10
C ASN A 322 1.17 5.35 -21.51
N PHE A 323 2.26 4.56 -21.69
CA PHE A 323 3.56 4.91 -21.07
C PHE A 323 4.77 4.79 -22.03
N ILE A 324 4.64 4.27 -23.25
CA ILE A 324 5.78 4.03 -24.15
C ILE A 324 5.57 4.66 -25.55
N SER A 325 4.41 5.26 -25.85
CA SER A 325 4.15 5.95 -27.12
C SER A 325 4.58 7.41 -27.10
#